data_3b5d51c4a533851744bb3abc9aa534e1
#
_entry.id   3b5d51c4a533851744bb3abc9aa534e1
#
_cell.length_a   1.000
_cell.length_b   1.000
_cell.length_c   1.000
_cell.angle_alpha   90.00
_cell.angle_beta   90.00
_cell.angle_gamma   90.00
#
_symmetry.space_group_name_H-M   'P 1'
#
loop_
_entity.id
_entity.type
_entity.pdbx_description
1 polymer ?
#
loop_
_entity_poly.entity_id
_entity_poly.type
_entity_poly.pdbx_seq_one_letter_code
_entity_poly.pdbx_strand_id
1 'polypeptide(L)'
;MPIQIFRAVAFAVAKAVAQAAALLPIAATCWPLPASAAPLSLDTALELAVARSEAMRSARAGLSSATESARAAGQLPDPMLRAGIENLPVTGADRLHTARDSMTMKRLGIAQEWLSADKRAARQSAADAIVGRETNAVRTATAQTRLQTALAYLDAWYAGETLALTTLATHHAHEELEAARARLSSSSGNSAEVLAMTGALGSAEDASAEALQQQSSATLALQRWVGVAPEALTPVAVATVPTEPAFVEAHPAVLALQRDLQVARQAAAATASERRPNWTWEVSYGQRTGFADMVSVGVSIPLPIAPEQRQDRDTASKLALADKAEADLAEATRAATTEYRTIASEAQRLRERIDRYRTGVVVPAAQRTAVATAAYRSNQFPLTTLFEARHAEVEVQRRLLALQRELARTQAQLAFKPIDQGVSR
;
A
#
# COMPACT_ATOMS: atom_id res chain seq x y z
N MET A 1 -0.80 -26.31 -67.02
CA MET A 1 -0.14 -25.03 -66.91
C MET A 1 0.06 -24.69 -65.46
N PRO A 2 1.25 -24.95 -64.93
CA PRO A 2 1.82 -24.18 -63.87
C PRO A 2 3.36 -24.23 -63.95
N ILE A 3 4.02 -23.35 -64.65
CA ILE A 3 5.52 -23.21 -64.68
C ILE A 3 5.97 -21.77 -64.85
N GLN A 4 5.15 -20.76 -64.64
CA GLN A 4 5.59 -19.37 -64.77
C GLN A 4 5.63 -18.51 -63.49
N ILE A 5 5.34 -19.05 -62.32
CA ILE A 5 5.35 -18.25 -61.06
C ILE A 5 6.69 -18.40 -60.28
N PHE A 6 7.55 -19.35 -60.61
CA PHE A 6 8.79 -19.59 -59.89
C PHE A 6 10.04 -18.79 -60.38
N ARG A 7 9.90 -18.02 -61.49
CA ARG A 7 11.03 -17.23 -62.03
C ARG A 7 11.04 -15.75 -61.60
N ALA A 8 9.99 -15.24 -61.02
CA ALA A 8 9.93 -13.84 -60.58
C ALA A 8 10.44 -13.60 -59.16
N VAL A 9 10.52 -14.64 -58.31
CA VAL A 9 10.97 -14.50 -56.91
C VAL A 9 12.49 -14.62 -56.76
N ALA A 10 13.17 -15.27 -57.68
CA ALA A 10 14.64 -15.45 -57.65
C ALA A 10 15.46 -14.21 -58.07
N PHE A 11 14.86 -13.24 -58.78
CA PHE A 11 15.56 -12.04 -59.21
C PHE A 11 15.43 -10.84 -58.27
N ALA A 12 14.51 -10.88 -57.34
CA ALA A 12 14.32 -9.82 -56.31
C ALA A 12 15.25 -9.98 -55.10
N VAL A 13 15.70 -11.21 -54.79
CA VAL A 13 16.58 -11.48 -53.62
C VAL A 13 18.05 -11.22 -53.95
N ALA A 14 18.47 -11.30 -55.21
CA ALA A 14 19.88 -11.08 -55.57
C ALA A 14 20.27 -9.57 -55.69
N LYS A 15 19.28 -8.64 -55.73
CA LYS A 15 19.55 -7.20 -55.82
C LYS A 15 19.56 -6.50 -54.44
N ALA A 16 19.07 -7.16 -53.37
CA ALA A 16 19.05 -6.64 -52.02
C ALA A 16 20.34 -6.93 -51.23
N VAL A 17 21.19 -7.85 -51.66
CA VAL A 17 22.42 -8.24 -50.97
C VAL A 17 23.65 -7.41 -51.37
N ALA A 18 23.58 -6.70 -52.53
CA ALA A 18 24.73 -5.93 -53.07
C ALA A 18 24.78 -4.45 -52.67
N GLN A 19 23.84 -3.93 -51.86
CA GLN A 19 23.82 -2.53 -51.42
C GLN A 19 23.92 -2.32 -49.90
N ALA A 20 24.23 -3.38 -49.11
CA ALA A 20 24.36 -3.31 -47.65
C ALA A 20 25.81 -3.28 -47.15
N ALA A 21 26.80 -2.98 -48.02
CA ALA A 21 28.22 -3.03 -47.63
C ALA A 21 28.94 -1.68 -47.70
N ALA A 22 28.30 -0.57 -47.34
CA ALA A 22 28.99 0.69 -47.20
C ALA A 22 28.23 1.69 -46.33
N LEU A 23 28.12 1.47 -45.04
CA LEU A 23 27.91 2.47 -43.98
C LEU A 23 27.92 1.73 -42.63
N LEU A 24 29.13 1.40 -42.14
CA LEU A 24 29.35 1.13 -40.73
C LEU A 24 29.43 2.51 -40.05
N PRO A 25 28.43 2.95 -39.27
CA PRO A 25 28.66 3.99 -38.31
C PRO A 25 29.56 3.39 -37.24
N ILE A 26 30.70 4.02 -36.98
CA ILE A 26 31.49 3.83 -35.76
C ILE A 26 30.53 4.13 -34.61
N ALA A 27 29.90 3.09 -34.06
CA ALA A 27 29.25 3.16 -32.79
C ALA A 27 30.37 3.42 -31.76
N ALA A 28 30.60 4.68 -31.45
CA ALA A 28 31.32 5.06 -30.26
C ALA A 28 30.57 4.37 -29.12
N THR A 29 31.14 3.27 -28.63
CA THR A 29 30.73 2.64 -27.36
C THR A 29 30.97 3.70 -26.28
N CYS A 30 29.97 4.56 -26.07
CA CYS A 30 29.84 5.33 -24.85
C CYS A 30 29.65 4.26 -23.75
N TRP A 31 30.74 3.80 -23.15
CA TRP A 31 30.68 3.12 -21.87
C TRP A 31 29.97 4.09 -20.95
N PRO A 32 28.79 3.74 -20.37
CA PRO A 32 28.24 4.58 -19.34
C PRO A 32 29.27 4.60 -18.23
N LEU A 33 29.91 5.75 -18.01
CA LEU A 33 30.57 6.02 -16.76
C LEU A 33 29.55 5.62 -15.66
N PRO A 34 29.97 4.90 -14.60
CA PRO A 34 29.09 4.65 -13.49
C PRO A 34 28.64 6.04 -13.02
N ALA A 35 27.41 6.39 -13.35
CA ALA A 35 26.77 7.57 -12.78
C ALA A 35 26.79 7.28 -11.28
N SER A 36 27.60 8.03 -10.55
CA SER A 36 27.56 8.02 -9.08
C SER A 36 26.08 8.23 -8.76
N ALA A 37 25.44 7.17 -8.23
CA ALA A 37 24.02 7.21 -7.99
C ALA A 37 23.76 8.35 -7.02
N ALA A 38 22.93 9.32 -7.43
CA ALA A 38 22.59 10.45 -6.56
C ALA A 38 22.03 9.90 -5.24
N PRO A 39 22.39 10.50 -4.10
CA PRO A 39 21.89 10.03 -2.81
C PRO A 39 20.36 10.02 -2.82
N LEU A 40 19.78 8.92 -2.36
CA LEU A 40 18.33 8.73 -2.34
C LEU A 40 17.70 9.69 -1.33
N SER A 41 16.75 10.51 -1.79
CA SER A 41 15.95 11.37 -0.92
C SER A 41 14.70 10.64 -0.42
N LEU A 42 14.11 11.11 0.68
CA LEU A 42 12.85 10.55 1.20
C LEU A 42 11.74 10.65 0.15
N ASP A 43 11.58 11.80 -0.51
CA ASP A 43 10.52 11.99 -1.52
C ASP A 43 10.67 11.03 -2.68
N THR A 44 11.89 10.87 -3.22
CA THR A 44 12.16 9.89 -4.29
C THR A 44 11.89 8.46 -3.82
N ALA A 45 12.24 8.12 -2.57
CA ALA A 45 11.96 6.81 -2.00
C ALA A 45 10.45 6.53 -1.90
N LEU A 46 9.66 7.54 -1.50
CA LEU A 46 8.19 7.45 -1.44
C LEU A 46 7.58 7.25 -2.83
N GLU A 47 8.04 7.98 -3.83
CA GLU A 47 7.58 7.84 -5.22
C GLU A 47 7.88 6.44 -5.79
N LEU A 48 9.12 5.97 -5.63
CA LEU A 48 9.53 4.63 -6.06
C LEU A 48 8.71 3.53 -5.40
N ALA A 49 8.48 3.64 -4.09
CA ALA A 49 7.71 2.66 -3.33
C ALA A 49 6.26 2.61 -3.79
N VAL A 50 5.63 3.77 -4.00
CA VAL A 50 4.25 3.87 -4.50
C VAL A 50 4.14 3.29 -5.91
N ALA A 51 5.09 3.59 -6.81
CA ALA A 51 5.09 3.09 -8.19
C ALA A 51 5.16 1.55 -8.26
N ARG A 52 5.88 0.89 -7.33
CA ARG A 52 6.06 -0.58 -7.27
C ARG A 52 5.07 -1.31 -6.39
N SER A 53 4.24 -0.61 -5.61
CA SER A 53 3.43 -1.23 -4.57
C SER A 53 2.44 -2.25 -5.12
N GLU A 54 2.63 -3.52 -4.77
CA GLU A 54 1.68 -4.60 -5.06
C GLU A 54 0.34 -4.40 -4.33
N ALA A 55 0.36 -3.79 -3.14
CA ALA A 55 -0.85 -3.44 -2.42
C ALA A 55 -1.69 -2.42 -3.21
N MET A 56 -1.06 -1.45 -3.85
CA MET A 56 -1.76 -0.52 -4.74
C MET A 56 -2.26 -1.20 -6.01
N ARG A 57 -1.50 -2.11 -6.60
CA ARG A 57 -1.94 -2.89 -7.76
C ARG A 57 -3.18 -3.73 -7.41
N SER A 58 -3.17 -4.40 -6.26
CA SER A 58 -4.32 -5.14 -5.74
C SER A 58 -5.54 -4.23 -5.52
N ALA A 59 -5.37 -3.09 -4.86
CA ALA A 59 -6.47 -2.14 -4.61
C ALA A 59 -7.04 -1.56 -5.92
N ARG A 60 -6.20 -1.25 -6.92
CA ARG A 60 -6.66 -0.82 -8.25
C ARG A 60 -7.43 -1.90 -8.99
N ALA A 61 -7.04 -3.17 -8.85
CA ALA A 61 -7.79 -4.29 -9.41
C ALA A 61 -9.17 -4.43 -8.74
N GLY A 62 -9.26 -4.24 -7.41
CA GLY A 62 -10.54 -4.16 -6.68
C GLY A 62 -11.43 -3.02 -7.19
N LEU A 63 -10.87 -1.83 -7.36
CA LEU A 63 -11.59 -0.69 -7.93
C LEU A 63 -12.08 -0.96 -9.36
N SER A 64 -11.24 -1.57 -10.21
CA SER A 64 -11.64 -1.95 -11.57
C SER A 64 -12.79 -2.95 -11.54
N SER A 65 -12.73 -3.98 -10.70
CA SER A 65 -13.80 -4.96 -10.51
C SER A 65 -15.11 -4.31 -10.07
N ALA A 66 -15.08 -3.43 -9.08
CA ALA A 66 -16.24 -2.70 -8.60
C ALA A 66 -16.84 -1.79 -9.69
N THR A 67 -15.97 -1.13 -10.47
CA THR A 67 -16.39 -0.25 -11.58
C THR A 67 -17.11 -1.04 -12.67
N GLU A 68 -16.58 -2.20 -13.08
CA GLU A 68 -17.24 -3.05 -14.07
C GLU A 68 -18.58 -3.60 -13.53
N SER A 69 -18.63 -4.00 -12.26
CA SER A 69 -19.88 -4.42 -11.63
C SER A 69 -20.92 -3.29 -11.58
N ALA A 70 -20.49 -2.05 -11.33
CA ALA A 70 -21.37 -0.89 -11.30
C ALA A 70 -21.94 -0.57 -12.70
N ARG A 71 -21.19 -0.79 -13.78
CA ARG A 71 -21.71 -0.62 -15.16
C ARG A 71 -22.91 -1.53 -15.46
N ALA A 72 -22.96 -2.71 -14.86
CA ALA A 72 -24.04 -3.66 -15.04
C ALA A 72 -25.21 -3.46 -14.07
N ALA A 73 -24.99 -2.84 -12.90
CA ALA A 73 -25.93 -2.84 -11.78
C ALA A 73 -27.31 -2.19 -12.10
N GLY A 74 -27.32 -1.16 -12.94
CA GLY A 74 -28.55 -0.45 -13.35
C GLY A 74 -29.20 -1.00 -14.61
N GLN A 75 -28.67 -2.07 -15.20
CA GLN A 75 -29.20 -2.65 -16.45
C GLN A 75 -30.42 -3.53 -16.17
N LEU A 76 -31.22 -3.74 -17.20
CA LEU A 76 -32.28 -4.76 -17.15
C LEU A 76 -31.63 -6.14 -17.23
N PRO A 77 -32.24 -7.17 -16.59
CA PRO A 77 -31.83 -8.57 -16.82
C PRO A 77 -31.96 -8.95 -18.29
N ASP A 78 -31.17 -9.92 -18.72
CA ASP A 78 -31.22 -10.41 -20.09
C ASP A 78 -32.58 -11.04 -20.41
N PRO A 79 -33.09 -10.91 -21.66
CA PRO A 79 -34.27 -11.60 -22.09
C PRO A 79 -34.03 -13.12 -22.15
N MET A 80 -35.04 -13.88 -21.73
CA MET A 80 -34.96 -15.32 -21.73
C MET A 80 -35.68 -15.87 -22.95
N LEU A 81 -34.98 -16.70 -23.77
CA LEU A 81 -35.60 -17.52 -24.81
C LEU A 81 -36.24 -18.75 -24.16
N ARG A 82 -37.53 -18.96 -24.40
CA ARG A 82 -38.25 -20.12 -23.94
C ARG A 82 -38.64 -21.00 -25.15
N ALA A 83 -38.28 -22.28 -25.15
CA ALA A 83 -38.68 -23.24 -26.15
C ALA A 83 -39.22 -24.49 -25.46
N GLY A 84 -40.32 -25.03 -25.94
CA GLY A 84 -40.94 -26.19 -25.33
C GLY A 84 -42.06 -26.78 -26.20
N ILE A 85 -42.56 -27.92 -25.79
CA ILE A 85 -43.77 -28.56 -26.34
C ILE A 85 -44.82 -28.48 -25.21
N GLU A 86 -45.92 -27.82 -25.48
CA GLU A 86 -47.03 -27.68 -24.52
C GLU A 86 -48.18 -28.65 -24.89
N ASN A 87 -48.89 -29.11 -23.84
CA ASN A 87 -50.02 -30.01 -23.95
C ASN A 87 -49.76 -31.30 -24.72
N LEU A 88 -48.55 -31.88 -24.54
CA LEU A 88 -48.24 -33.17 -25.14
C LEU A 88 -49.02 -34.28 -24.43
N PRO A 89 -49.88 -35.06 -25.12
CA PRO A 89 -50.62 -36.15 -24.50
C PRO A 89 -49.67 -37.23 -23.98
N VAL A 90 -49.87 -37.66 -22.72
CA VAL A 90 -49.07 -38.74 -22.11
C VAL A 90 -49.82 -40.01 -21.95
N THR A 91 -51.15 -40.03 -22.25
CA THR A 91 -52.05 -41.18 -22.24
C THR A 91 -52.98 -41.18 -23.47
N GLY A 92 -53.68 -42.27 -23.75
CA GLY A 92 -54.61 -42.40 -24.87
C GLY A 92 -53.97 -42.73 -26.21
N ALA A 93 -54.76 -42.70 -27.32
CA ALA A 93 -54.34 -43.09 -28.66
C ALA A 93 -53.26 -42.12 -29.25
N ASP A 94 -53.26 -40.85 -28.82
CA ASP A 94 -52.33 -39.84 -29.31
C ASP A 94 -51.16 -39.58 -28.36
N ARG A 95 -50.89 -40.53 -27.48
CA ARG A 95 -49.76 -40.47 -26.53
C ARG A 95 -48.45 -40.18 -27.24
N LEU A 96 -47.75 -39.14 -26.76
CA LEU A 96 -46.44 -38.66 -27.24
C LEU A 96 -46.37 -38.28 -28.74
N HIS A 97 -47.55 -38.02 -29.35
CA HIS A 97 -47.63 -37.48 -30.69
C HIS A 97 -47.76 -35.96 -30.66
N THR A 98 -46.82 -35.26 -31.29
CA THR A 98 -46.80 -33.79 -31.33
C THR A 98 -47.67 -33.19 -32.44
N ALA A 99 -48.35 -34.02 -33.27
CA ALA A 99 -49.07 -33.56 -34.46
C ALA A 99 -50.54 -34.02 -34.58
N ARG A 100 -51.03 -34.86 -33.65
CA ARG A 100 -52.39 -35.41 -33.71
C ARG A 100 -53.39 -34.69 -32.85
N ASP A 101 -52.98 -34.19 -31.71
CA ASP A 101 -53.84 -33.46 -30.78
C ASP A 101 -53.86 -31.99 -31.16
N SER A 102 -55.08 -31.43 -31.23
CA SER A 102 -55.30 -30.02 -31.58
C SER A 102 -54.77 -29.03 -30.55
N MET A 103 -54.52 -29.49 -29.31
CA MET A 103 -54.00 -28.67 -28.22
C MET A 103 -52.49 -28.71 -28.12
N THR A 104 -51.82 -29.74 -28.70
CA THR A 104 -50.37 -29.86 -28.67
C THR A 104 -49.70 -28.81 -29.55
N MET A 105 -48.81 -28.01 -28.96
CA MET A 105 -48.11 -26.98 -29.69
C MET A 105 -46.61 -26.95 -29.37
N LYS A 106 -45.80 -26.69 -30.37
CA LYS A 106 -44.35 -26.37 -30.23
C LYS A 106 -44.25 -24.86 -29.99
N ARG A 107 -43.84 -24.46 -28.83
CA ARG A 107 -43.80 -23.04 -28.38
C ARG A 107 -42.41 -22.52 -28.46
N LEU A 108 -42.25 -21.33 -29.01
CA LEU A 108 -41.04 -20.52 -28.96
C LEU A 108 -41.44 -19.10 -28.48
N GLY A 109 -40.78 -18.62 -27.43
CA GLY A 109 -41.15 -17.31 -26.83
C GLY A 109 -39.95 -16.58 -26.26
N ILE A 110 -40.13 -15.27 -26.05
CA ILE A 110 -39.19 -14.40 -25.35
C ILE A 110 -39.90 -13.84 -24.12
N ALA A 111 -39.22 -13.96 -22.97
CA ALA A 111 -39.67 -13.38 -21.72
C ALA A 111 -38.62 -12.36 -21.23
N GLN A 112 -39.13 -11.18 -20.80
CA GLN A 112 -38.26 -10.12 -20.26
C GLN A 112 -38.80 -9.68 -18.88
N GLU A 113 -37.92 -9.71 -17.88
CA GLU A 113 -38.19 -9.12 -16.59
C GLU A 113 -37.97 -7.61 -16.67
N TRP A 114 -38.94 -6.84 -16.15
CA TRP A 114 -38.92 -5.39 -16.13
C TRP A 114 -38.76 -4.87 -14.72
N LEU A 115 -37.64 -4.18 -14.46
CA LEU A 115 -37.37 -3.46 -13.24
C LEU A 115 -37.77 -1.99 -13.40
N SER A 116 -38.41 -1.41 -12.39
CA SER A 116 -38.73 0.03 -12.39
C SER A 116 -37.46 0.86 -12.45
N ALA A 117 -37.57 2.09 -12.96
CA ALA A 117 -36.46 3.03 -13.01
C ALA A 117 -35.88 3.30 -11.60
N ASP A 118 -36.74 3.43 -10.60
CA ASP A 118 -36.35 3.65 -9.19
C ASP A 118 -35.48 2.49 -8.66
N LYS A 119 -35.87 1.23 -8.95
CA LYS A 119 -35.07 0.06 -8.56
C LYS A 119 -33.69 0.04 -9.23
N ARG A 120 -33.67 0.31 -10.53
CA ARG A 120 -32.41 0.37 -11.28
C ARG A 120 -31.49 1.47 -10.75
N ALA A 121 -32.06 2.64 -10.45
CA ALA A 121 -31.33 3.74 -9.82
C ALA A 121 -30.81 3.38 -8.42
N ALA A 122 -31.62 2.71 -7.59
CA ALA A 122 -31.20 2.27 -6.25
C ALA A 122 -30.08 1.24 -6.31
N ARG A 123 -30.17 0.26 -7.22
CA ARG A 123 -29.10 -0.73 -7.46
C ARG A 123 -27.83 -0.07 -7.98
N GLN A 124 -27.96 0.90 -8.90
CA GLN A 124 -26.82 1.67 -9.39
C GLN A 124 -26.15 2.45 -8.25
N SER A 125 -26.94 3.17 -7.44
CA SER A 125 -26.39 3.94 -6.30
C SER A 125 -25.68 3.04 -5.27
N ALA A 126 -26.20 1.83 -5.03
CA ALA A 126 -25.54 0.86 -4.16
C ALA A 126 -24.19 0.38 -4.74
N ALA A 127 -24.13 0.13 -6.05
CA ALA A 127 -22.90 -0.24 -6.73
C ALA A 127 -21.88 0.92 -6.77
N ASP A 128 -22.35 2.16 -7.01
CA ASP A 128 -21.50 3.35 -6.99
C ASP A 128 -20.91 3.63 -5.60
N ALA A 129 -21.64 3.31 -4.53
CA ALA A 129 -21.13 3.38 -3.16
C ALA A 129 -19.97 2.39 -2.95
N ILE A 130 -20.06 1.20 -3.52
CA ILE A 130 -18.97 0.20 -3.51
C ILE A 130 -17.73 0.73 -4.28
N VAL A 131 -17.92 1.34 -5.45
CA VAL A 131 -16.84 2.01 -6.19
C VAL A 131 -16.18 3.09 -5.34
N GLY A 132 -16.97 3.89 -4.61
CA GLY A 132 -16.46 4.88 -3.67
C GLY A 132 -15.62 4.28 -2.53
N ARG A 133 -16.02 3.12 -2.00
CA ARG A 133 -15.25 2.37 -1.01
C ARG A 133 -13.91 1.87 -1.58
N GLU A 134 -13.93 1.24 -2.74
CA GLU A 134 -12.71 0.73 -3.39
C GLU A 134 -11.77 1.88 -3.81
N THR A 135 -12.31 3.03 -4.23
CA THR A 135 -11.51 4.24 -4.46
C THR A 135 -10.77 4.68 -3.20
N ASN A 136 -11.44 4.63 -2.04
CA ASN A 136 -10.80 4.92 -0.77
C ASN A 136 -9.75 3.86 -0.38
N ALA A 137 -9.98 2.59 -0.72
CA ALA A 137 -9.01 1.52 -0.48
C ALA A 137 -7.68 1.76 -1.23
N VAL A 138 -7.73 2.27 -2.47
CA VAL A 138 -6.52 2.68 -3.22
C VAL A 138 -5.77 3.80 -2.48
N ARG A 139 -6.47 4.81 -1.97
CA ARG A 139 -5.84 5.91 -1.21
C ARG A 139 -5.22 5.41 0.09
N THR A 140 -5.91 4.52 0.80
CA THR A 140 -5.40 3.88 2.02
C THR A 140 -4.13 3.07 1.74
N ALA A 141 -4.10 2.27 0.68
CA ALA A 141 -2.91 1.52 0.29
C ALA A 141 -1.73 2.44 -0.05
N THR A 142 -2.00 3.59 -0.69
CA THR A 142 -0.99 4.62 -0.97
C THR A 142 -0.41 5.20 0.33
N ALA A 143 -1.27 5.66 1.25
CA ALA A 143 -0.85 6.24 2.52
C ALA A 143 -0.05 5.23 3.36
N GLN A 144 -0.52 3.98 3.43
CA GLN A 144 0.19 2.91 4.14
C GLN A 144 1.56 2.60 3.54
N THR A 145 1.68 2.56 2.20
CA THR A 145 2.96 2.37 1.52
C THR A 145 3.92 3.52 1.81
N ARG A 146 3.45 4.77 1.74
CA ARG A 146 4.24 5.96 2.07
C ARG A 146 4.72 5.94 3.52
N LEU A 147 3.84 5.64 4.47
CA LEU A 147 4.19 5.56 5.90
C LEU A 147 5.27 4.51 6.14
N GLN A 148 5.09 3.28 5.65
CA GLN A 148 6.06 2.20 5.88
C GLN A 148 7.41 2.50 5.22
N THR A 149 7.40 3.11 4.04
CA THR A 149 8.62 3.53 3.35
C THR A 149 9.34 4.64 4.12
N ALA A 150 8.61 5.64 4.63
CA ALA A 150 9.18 6.71 5.45
C ALA A 150 9.83 6.16 6.73
N LEU A 151 9.16 5.24 7.42
CA LEU A 151 9.71 4.59 8.61
C LEU A 151 10.97 3.78 8.29
N ALA A 152 10.97 2.99 7.21
CA ALA A 152 12.13 2.22 6.78
C ALA A 152 13.32 3.12 6.36
N TYR A 153 13.02 4.24 5.70
CA TYR A 153 14.01 5.24 5.33
C TYR A 153 14.69 5.87 6.54
N LEU A 154 13.88 6.29 7.53
CA LEU A 154 14.39 6.86 8.79
C LEU A 154 15.25 5.84 9.53
N ASP A 155 14.81 4.59 9.62
CA ASP A 155 15.58 3.53 10.27
C ASP A 155 16.93 3.29 9.58
N ALA A 156 16.96 3.27 8.24
CA ALA A 156 18.21 3.10 7.48
C ALA A 156 19.15 4.30 7.65
N TRP A 157 18.62 5.53 7.62
CA TRP A 157 19.42 6.74 7.79
C TRP A 157 20.05 6.81 9.19
N TYR A 158 19.28 6.62 10.27
CA TYR A 158 19.80 6.65 11.63
C TYR A 158 20.74 5.48 11.94
N ALA A 159 20.54 4.31 11.32
CA ALA A 159 21.47 3.21 11.43
C ALA A 159 22.83 3.53 10.75
N GLY A 160 22.81 4.22 9.61
CA GLY A 160 24.01 4.74 8.95
C GLY A 160 24.80 5.74 9.82
N GLU A 161 24.09 6.71 10.44
CA GLU A 161 24.69 7.66 11.38
C GLU A 161 25.31 6.95 12.60
N THR A 162 24.63 5.91 13.12
CA THR A 162 25.16 5.11 14.23
C THR A 162 26.42 4.35 13.84
N LEU A 163 26.45 3.77 12.64
CA LEU A 163 27.64 3.08 12.11
C LEU A 163 28.81 4.07 11.95
N ALA A 164 28.57 5.25 11.38
CA ALA A 164 29.61 6.26 11.23
C ALA A 164 30.22 6.66 12.59
N LEU A 165 29.39 6.82 13.62
CA LEU A 165 29.82 7.14 14.97
C LEU A 165 30.65 6.00 15.60
N THR A 166 30.22 4.74 15.47
CA THR A 166 30.94 3.59 16.05
C THR A 166 32.23 3.30 15.29
N THR A 167 32.28 3.51 13.97
CA THR A 167 33.50 3.39 13.17
C THR A 167 34.55 4.41 13.60
N LEU A 168 34.13 5.67 13.85
CA LEU A 168 35.02 6.71 14.39
C LEU A 168 35.53 6.33 15.79
N ALA A 169 34.66 5.78 16.65
CA ALA A 169 35.05 5.31 17.98
C ALA A 169 36.08 4.16 17.91
N THR A 170 35.92 3.22 16.99
CA THR A 170 36.89 2.11 16.74
C THR A 170 38.25 2.65 16.27
N HIS A 171 38.23 3.67 15.39
CA HIS A 171 39.45 4.31 14.94
C HIS A 171 40.21 4.96 16.11
N HIS A 172 39.55 5.68 16.99
CA HIS A 172 40.14 6.28 18.19
C HIS A 172 40.66 5.23 19.18
N ALA A 173 39.94 4.13 19.41
CA ALA A 173 40.40 3.04 20.26
C ALA A 173 41.66 2.37 19.71
N HIS A 174 41.77 2.26 18.38
CA HIS A 174 42.98 1.76 17.75
C HIS A 174 44.20 2.70 17.96
N GLU A 175 44.01 4.01 17.75
CA GLU A 175 45.05 5.03 18.02
C GLU A 175 45.52 4.99 19.49
N GLU A 176 44.59 4.84 20.42
CA GLU A 176 44.86 4.77 21.86
C GLU A 176 45.64 3.51 22.25
N LEU A 177 45.33 2.35 21.62
CA LEU A 177 46.09 1.11 21.82
C LEU A 177 47.54 1.27 21.30
N GLU A 178 47.73 1.87 20.12
CA GLU A 178 49.07 2.12 19.58
C GLU A 178 49.85 3.09 20.47
N ALA A 179 49.23 4.12 21.00
CA ALA A 179 49.86 5.03 21.97
C ALA A 179 50.28 4.30 23.27
N ALA A 180 49.42 3.41 23.80
CA ALA A 180 49.76 2.60 24.98
C ALA A 180 50.96 1.65 24.72
N ARG A 181 51.00 1.03 23.55
CA ARG A 181 52.13 0.16 23.12
C ARG A 181 53.46 0.96 23.00
N ALA A 182 53.43 2.14 22.40
CA ALA A 182 54.58 3.02 22.28
C ALA A 182 55.09 3.50 23.65
N ARG A 183 54.21 3.79 24.60
CA ARG A 183 54.58 4.15 25.97
C ARG A 183 55.20 2.98 26.71
N LEU A 184 54.70 1.77 26.53
CA LEU A 184 55.31 0.57 27.12
C LEU A 184 56.73 0.34 26.60
N SER A 185 56.94 0.49 25.29
CA SER A 185 58.26 0.31 24.67
C SER A 185 59.31 1.35 25.12
N SER A 186 58.85 2.56 25.49
CA SER A 186 59.71 3.65 26.02
C SER A 186 59.84 3.62 27.54
N SER A 187 59.41 2.55 28.23
CA SER A 187 59.41 2.42 29.70
C SER A 187 58.60 3.47 30.46
N SER A 188 57.75 4.23 29.79
CA SER A 188 56.85 5.25 30.41
C SER A 188 55.43 4.74 30.60
N GLY A 189 55.12 3.52 30.17
CA GLY A 189 53.79 2.84 30.30
C GLY A 189 53.93 1.54 31.09
N ASN A 190 52.74 0.89 31.29
CA ASN A 190 52.70 -0.45 31.92
C ASN A 190 51.82 -1.42 31.08
N SER A 191 52.01 -2.72 31.34
CA SER A 191 51.31 -3.79 30.63
C SER A 191 49.80 -3.80 30.91
N ALA A 192 49.36 -3.33 32.07
CA ALA A 192 47.93 -3.25 32.42
C ALA A 192 47.21 -2.20 31.55
N GLU A 193 47.88 -1.09 31.22
CA GLU A 193 47.34 -0.09 30.28
C GLU A 193 47.14 -0.66 28.87
N VAL A 194 48.12 -1.42 28.36
CA VAL A 194 48.00 -2.09 27.04
C VAL A 194 46.86 -3.11 27.03
N LEU A 195 46.71 -3.90 28.09
CA LEU A 195 45.60 -4.87 28.21
C LEU A 195 44.24 -4.16 28.28
N ALA A 196 44.14 -3.06 29.03
CA ALA A 196 42.93 -2.26 29.11
C ALA A 196 42.56 -1.70 27.73
N MET A 197 43.50 -1.12 26.98
CA MET A 197 43.25 -0.59 25.62
C MET A 197 42.98 -1.71 24.61
N THR A 198 43.52 -2.90 24.78
CA THR A 198 43.21 -4.06 23.92
C THR A 198 41.72 -4.48 24.14
N GLY A 199 41.27 -4.56 25.38
CA GLY A 199 39.86 -4.83 25.71
C GLY A 199 38.93 -3.74 25.20
N ALA A 200 39.34 -2.47 25.30
CA ALA A 200 38.59 -1.32 24.79
C ALA A 200 38.43 -1.37 23.27
N LEU A 201 39.49 -1.68 22.51
CA LEU A 201 39.41 -1.87 21.05
C LEU A 201 38.45 -3.01 20.69
N GLY A 202 38.55 -4.17 21.36
CA GLY A 202 37.65 -5.28 21.13
C GLY A 202 36.17 -4.92 21.35
N SER A 203 35.88 -4.12 22.42
CA SER A 203 34.52 -3.62 22.67
C SER A 203 34.04 -2.62 21.61
N ALA A 204 34.93 -1.75 21.10
CA ALA A 204 34.61 -0.80 20.04
C ALA A 204 34.37 -1.50 18.69
N GLU A 205 35.17 -2.54 18.37
CA GLU A 205 34.99 -3.39 17.19
C GLU A 205 33.65 -4.14 17.23
N ASP A 206 33.29 -4.72 18.38
CA ASP A 206 31.99 -5.40 18.58
C ASP A 206 30.82 -4.43 18.39
N ALA A 207 30.87 -3.25 18.99
CA ALA A 207 29.85 -2.20 18.82
C ALA A 207 29.73 -1.74 17.36
N SER A 208 30.84 -1.66 16.62
CA SER A 208 30.83 -1.32 15.20
C SER A 208 30.26 -2.46 14.34
N ALA A 209 30.53 -3.72 14.67
CA ALA A 209 29.97 -4.88 14.01
C ALA A 209 28.45 -4.97 14.21
N GLU A 210 27.97 -4.70 15.43
CA GLU A 210 26.53 -4.60 15.73
C GLU A 210 25.86 -3.48 14.91
N ALA A 211 26.47 -2.29 14.85
CA ALA A 211 25.95 -1.17 14.09
C ALA A 211 25.90 -1.47 12.57
N LEU A 212 26.91 -2.16 12.04
CA LEU A 212 26.95 -2.62 10.65
C LEU A 212 25.82 -3.61 10.36
N GLN A 213 25.57 -4.56 11.24
CA GLN A 213 24.44 -5.49 11.13
C GLN A 213 23.11 -4.75 11.13
N GLN A 214 22.91 -3.79 12.03
CA GLN A 214 21.70 -2.97 12.10
C GLN A 214 21.51 -2.15 10.83
N GLN A 215 22.55 -1.50 10.32
CA GLN A 215 22.53 -0.71 9.09
C GLN A 215 22.20 -1.60 7.88
N SER A 216 22.80 -2.78 7.77
CA SER A 216 22.52 -3.73 6.69
C SER A 216 21.07 -4.20 6.71
N SER A 217 20.55 -4.54 7.88
CA SER A 217 19.16 -4.96 8.05
C SER A 217 18.18 -3.85 7.70
N ALA A 218 18.44 -2.62 8.14
CA ALA A 218 17.59 -1.46 7.84
C ALA A 218 17.62 -1.09 6.34
N THR A 219 18.80 -1.20 5.70
CA THR A 219 18.95 -0.99 4.25
C THR A 219 18.15 -2.02 3.45
N LEU A 220 18.21 -3.30 3.82
CA LEU A 220 17.41 -4.36 3.19
C LEU A 220 15.90 -4.12 3.39
N ALA A 221 15.49 -3.65 4.57
CA ALA A 221 14.10 -3.28 4.83
C ALA A 221 13.64 -2.13 3.93
N LEU A 222 14.47 -1.10 3.73
CA LEU A 222 14.19 -0.01 2.79
C LEU A 222 14.18 -0.51 1.34
N GLN A 223 15.14 -1.33 0.94
CA GLN A 223 15.22 -1.90 -0.41
C GLN A 223 13.97 -2.69 -0.79
N ARG A 224 13.33 -3.38 0.16
CA ARG A 224 12.04 -4.05 -0.07
C ARG A 224 11.00 -3.08 -0.65
N TRP A 225 10.97 -1.83 -0.19
CA TRP A 225 10.00 -0.82 -0.62
C TRP A 225 10.43 -0.13 -1.91
N VAL A 226 11.67 0.36 -1.99
CA VAL A 226 12.14 1.14 -3.14
C VAL A 226 12.64 0.29 -4.31
N GLY A 227 13.08 -0.94 -4.05
CA GLY A 227 13.54 -1.92 -5.04
C GLY A 227 14.97 -1.80 -5.50
N VAL A 228 15.67 -0.79 -5.06
CA VAL A 228 17.09 -0.57 -5.32
C VAL A 228 17.84 -0.47 -3.98
N ALA A 229 19.08 -0.94 -3.94
CA ALA A 229 19.95 -0.70 -2.79
C ALA A 229 20.48 0.74 -2.87
N PRO A 230 20.14 1.63 -1.90
CA PRO A 230 20.69 2.98 -1.92
C PRO A 230 22.16 2.97 -1.53
N GLU A 231 23.01 3.65 -2.29
CA GLU A 231 24.42 3.85 -1.95
C GLU A 231 24.60 4.88 -0.82
N ALA A 232 23.75 5.92 -0.81
CA ALA A 232 23.70 6.94 0.21
C ALA A 232 22.28 7.46 0.40
N LEU A 233 21.97 7.94 1.60
CA LEU A 233 20.70 8.57 1.94
C LEU A 233 20.91 10.04 2.26
N THR A 234 19.94 10.91 1.93
CA THR A 234 19.98 12.31 2.33
C THR A 234 19.38 12.50 3.72
N PRO A 235 19.85 13.52 4.50
CA PRO A 235 19.20 13.89 5.76
C PRO A 235 17.71 14.16 5.56
N VAL A 236 16.89 13.71 6.52
CA VAL A 236 15.44 13.90 6.44
C VAL A 236 15.07 15.29 6.95
N ALA A 237 14.39 16.06 6.12
CA ALA A 237 13.71 17.28 6.59
C ALA A 237 12.51 16.89 7.46
N VAL A 238 12.22 17.69 8.49
CA VAL A 238 11.08 17.48 9.40
C VAL A 238 9.78 17.59 8.59
N ALA A 239 9.02 16.51 8.56
CA ALA A 239 7.71 16.49 7.92
C ALA A 239 6.74 17.45 8.66
N THR A 240 5.90 18.14 7.88
CA THR A 240 4.85 19.02 8.43
C THR A 240 3.81 18.16 9.15
N VAL A 241 3.60 18.40 10.44
CA VAL A 241 2.61 17.66 11.24
C VAL A 241 1.23 18.31 11.07
N PRO A 242 0.18 17.56 10.71
CA PRO A 242 -1.16 18.09 10.58
C PRO A 242 -1.76 18.47 11.95
N THR A 243 -2.82 19.27 11.94
CA THR A 243 -3.62 19.53 13.13
C THR A 243 -4.48 18.33 13.51
N GLU A 244 -4.95 18.25 14.76
CA GLU A 244 -5.82 17.15 15.23
C GLU A 244 -7.05 16.95 14.33
N PRO A 245 -7.85 17.99 13.99
CA PRO A 245 -8.99 17.80 13.09
C PRO A 245 -8.58 17.24 11.71
N ALA A 246 -7.53 17.79 11.11
CA ALA A 246 -7.06 17.34 9.79
C ALA A 246 -6.56 15.89 9.81
N PHE A 247 -5.91 15.46 10.88
CA PHE A 247 -5.48 14.07 11.06
C PHE A 247 -6.67 13.12 11.18
N VAL A 248 -7.68 13.48 12.01
CA VAL A 248 -8.85 12.64 12.26
C VAL A 248 -9.71 12.53 10.99
N GLU A 249 -9.96 13.64 10.30
CA GLU A 249 -10.74 13.67 9.06
C GLU A 249 -10.07 12.86 7.93
N ALA A 250 -8.75 12.86 7.87
CA ALA A 250 -7.98 12.14 6.87
C ALA A 250 -7.53 10.75 7.36
N HIS A 251 -7.94 10.31 8.55
CA HIS A 251 -7.51 9.04 9.11
C HIS A 251 -8.05 7.86 8.32
N PRO A 252 -7.21 6.87 7.90
CA PRO A 252 -7.63 5.76 7.04
C PRO A 252 -8.83 4.98 7.54
N ALA A 253 -8.87 4.67 8.86
CA ALA A 253 -9.98 3.93 9.44
C ALA A 253 -11.29 4.74 9.46
N VAL A 254 -11.23 6.05 9.70
CA VAL A 254 -12.40 6.92 9.69
C VAL A 254 -12.97 7.01 8.26
N LEU A 255 -12.11 7.27 7.27
CA LEU A 255 -12.53 7.35 5.87
C LEU A 255 -13.07 6.00 5.35
N ALA A 256 -12.48 4.87 5.76
CA ALA A 256 -12.98 3.54 5.39
C ALA A 256 -14.40 3.32 5.94
N LEU A 257 -14.62 3.56 7.24
CA LEU A 257 -15.93 3.37 7.87
C LEU A 257 -16.98 4.40 7.40
N GLN A 258 -16.58 5.61 7.01
CA GLN A 258 -17.48 6.55 6.31
C GLN A 258 -17.98 5.95 4.98
N ARG A 259 -17.12 5.30 4.21
CA ARG A 259 -17.52 4.62 2.97
C ARG A 259 -18.35 3.38 3.22
N ASP A 260 -18.03 2.60 4.25
CA ASP A 260 -18.82 1.43 4.64
C ASP A 260 -20.22 1.82 5.11
N LEU A 261 -20.37 2.91 5.86
CA LEU A 261 -21.67 3.48 6.21
C LEU A 261 -22.46 3.89 4.97
N GLN A 262 -21.82 4.53 4.01
CA GLN A 262 -22.46 4.89 2.74
C GLN A 262 -22.92 3.64 1.98
N VAL A 263 -22.07 2.60 1.87
CA VAL A 263 -22.44 1.30 1.27
C VAL A 263 -23.66 0.70 1.98
N ALA A 264 -23.65 0.65 3.32
CA ALA A 264 -24.75 0.09 4.10
C ALA A 264 -26.07 0.86 3.89
N ARG A 265 -26.03 2.19 3.86
CA ARG A 265 -27.20 3.03 3.59
C ARG A 265 -27.77 2.82 2.18
N GLN A 266 -26.92 2.76 1.17
CA GLN A 266 -27.35 2.50 -0.21
C GLN A 266 -27.86 1.06 -0.39
N ALA A 267 -27.27 0.09 0.29
CA ALA A 267 -27.76 -1.29 0.30
C ALA A 267 -29.17 -1.38 0.97
N ALA A 268 -29.41 -0.64 2.05
CA ALA A 268 -30.73 -0.56 2.68
C ALA A 268 -31.76 0.08 1.73
N ALA A 269 -31.41 1.16 1.03
CA ALA A 269 -32.28 1.80 0.05
C ALA A 269 -32.59 0.88 -1.14
N ALA A 270 -31.60 0.15 -1.65
CA ALA A 270 -31.79 -0.84 -2.71
C ALA A 270 -32.73 -1.96 -2.24
N THR A 271 -32.53 -2.50 -1.02
CA THR A 271 -33.39 -3.54 -0.44
C THR A 271 -34.85 -3.02 -0.24
N ALA A 272 -35.00 -1.80 0.25
CA ALA A 272 -36.33 -1.18 0.40
C ALA A 272 -37.06 -1.05 -0.94
N SER A 273 -36.35 -0.82 -2.04
CA SER A 273 -36.95 -0.76 -3.38
C SER A 273 -37.52 -2.11 -3.85
N GLU A 274 -37.03 -3.24 -3.29
CA GLU A 274 -37.50 -4.59 -3.62
C GLU A 274 -38.92 -4.89 -3.08
N ARG A 275 -39.49 -4.02 -2.22
CA ARG A 275 -40.89 -4.11 -1.79
C ARG A 275 -41.87 -4.05 -2.96
N ARG A 276 -41.54 -3.31 -4.03
CA ARG A 276 -42.33 -3.27 -5.27
C ARG A 276 -41.97 -4.48 -6.12
N PRO A 277 -42.93 -5.31 -6.56
CA PRO A 277 -42.66 -6.46 -7.39
C PRO A 277 -42.14 -6.08 -8.78
N ASN A 278 -41.29 -6.87 -9.35
CA ASN A 278 -40.94 -6.78 -10.77
C ASN A 278 -42.00 -7.49 -11.58
N TRP A 279 -42.24 -7.06 -12.79
CA TRP A 279 -43.14 -7.75 -13.70
C TRP A 279 -42.34 -8.33 -14.88
N THR A 280 -42.84 -9.48 -15.35
CA THR A 280 -42.25 -10.13 -16.51
C THR A 280 -43.31 -10.16 -17.59
N TRP A 281 -42.99 -9.67 -18.77
CA TRP A 281 -43.83 -9.86 -19.95
C TRP A 281 -43.23 -10.96 -20.81
N GLU A 282 -44.13 -11.69 -21.50
CA GLU A 282 -43.76 -12.80 -22.37
C GLU A 282 -44.56 -12.69 -23.65
N VAL A 283 -43.86 -12.90 -24.80
CA VAL A 283 -44.49 -13.11 -26.12
C VAL A 283 -44.03 -14.43 -26.65
N SER A 284 -44.96 -15.28 -27.08
CA SER A 284 -44.62 -16.58 -27.62
C SER A 284 -45.45 -16.93 -28.82
N TYR A 285 -44.85 -17.69 -29.74
CA TYR A 285 -45.44 -18.29 -30.91
C TYR A 285 -45.56 -19.79 -30.69
N GLY A 286 -46.77 -20.30 -30.89
CA GLY A 286 -47.12 -21.72 -30.79
C GLY A 286 -47.48 -22.30 -32.16
N GLN A 287 -46.62 -23.16 -32.70
CA GLN A 287 -46.90 -23.92 -33.93
C GLN A 287 -47.75 -25.14 -33.61
N ARG A 288 -48.87 -25.31 -34.33
CA ARG A 288 -49.75 -26.47 -34.22
C ARG A 288 -49.79 -27.20 -35.57
N THR A 289 -49.45 -28.47 -35.62
CA THR A 289 -49.47 -29.25 -36.86
C THR A 289 -50.91 -29.56 -37.26
N GLY A 290 -51.33 -29.08 -38.42
CA GLY A 290 -52.68 -29.28 -38.95
C GLY A 290 -53.74 -28.29 -38.44
N PHE A 291 -53.35 -27.31 -37.59
CA PHE A 291 -54.24 -26.30 -37.03
C PHE A 291 -53.59 -24.89 -37.15
N ALA A 292 -54.39 -23.86 -36.97
CA ALA A 292 -53.85 -22.50 -37.02
C ALA A 292 -52.84 -22.26 -35.90
N ASP A 293 -51.72 -21.64 -36.24
CA ASP A 293 -50.70 -21.23 -35.28
C ASP A 293 -51.24 -20.12 -34.34
N MET A 294 -50.64 -20.01 -33.14
CA MET A 294 -51.09 -19.09 -32.11
C MET A 294 -49.97 -18.16 -31.64
N VAL A 295 -50.34 -16.93 -31.34
CA VAL A 295 -49.47 -16.00 -30.60
C VAL A 295 -50.07 -15.79 -29.23
N SER A 296 -49.25 -15.93 -28.19
CA SER A 296 -49.67 -15.66 -26.81
C SER A 296 -48.85 -14.50 -26.22
N VAL A 297 -49.50 -13.61 -25.53
CA VAL A 297 -48.90 -12.53 -24.78
C VAL A 297 -49.29 -12.70 -23.32
N GLY A 298 -48.32 -12.71 -22.44
CA GLY A 298 -48.52 -12.89 -21.00
C GLY A 298 -47.79 -11.83 -20.18
N VAL A 299 -48.36 -11.50 -19.01
CA VAL A 299 -47.72 -10.68 -17.99
C VAL A 299 -47.75 -11.45 -16.68
N SER A 300 -46.64 -11.57 -16.01
CA SER A 300 -46.50 -12.24 -14.71
C SER A 300 -46.02 -11.21 -13.67
N ILE A 301 -46.77 -11.05 -12.58
CA ILE A 301 -46.48 -10.12 -11.50
C ILE A 301 -46.48 -10.90 -10.18
N PRO A 302 -45.37 -11.02 -9.45
CA PRO A 302 -45.36 -11.58 -8.11
C PRO A 302 -46.23 -10.73 -7.16
N LEU A 303 -47.08 -11.39 -6.38
CA LEU A 303 -47.89 -10.71 -5.40
C LEU A 303 -47.26 -10.85 -4.00
N PRO A 304 -46.80 -9.76 -3.37
CA PRO A 304 -46.27 -9.80 -2.01
C PRO A 304 -47.42 -9.97 -1.01
N ILE A 305 -47.72 -11.20 -0.62
CA ILE A 305 -48.85 -11.47 0.30
C ILE A 305 -48.55 -11.07 1.74
N ALA A 306 -47.27 -11.14 2.16
CA ALA A 306 -46.87 -10.80 3.52
C ALA A 306 -45.59 -9.95 3.52
N PRO A 307 -45.64 -8.71 3.02
CA PRO A 307 -44.43 -7.87 2.91
C PRO A 307 -43.80 -7.55 4.27
N GLU A 308 -44.59 -7.43 5.32
CA GLU A 308 -44.14 -7.17 6.69
C GLU A 308 -43.29 -8.29 7.27
N GLN A 309 -43.48 -9.54 6.83
CA GLN A 309 -42.73 -10.69 7.31
C GLN A 309 -41.48 -11.03 6.47
N ARG A 310 -41.36 -10.45 5.29
CA ARG A 310 -40.25 -10.71 4.34
C ARG A 310 -39.55 -9.42 3.98
N GLN A 311 -40.01 -8.66 3.01
CA GLN A 311 -39.34 -7.48 2.45
C GLN A 311 -39.05 -6.40 3.52
N ASP A 312 -39.97 -6.18 4.44
CA ASP A 312 -39.80 -5.20 5.51
C ASP A 312 -38.78 -5.70 6.55
N ARG A 313 -38.66 -7.03 6.79
CA ARG A 313 -37.63 -7.60 7.65
C ARG A 313 -36.26 -7.52 7.00
N ASP A 314 -36.16 -7.77 5.70
CA ASP A 314 -34.91 -7.62 4.95
C ASP A 314 -34.44 -6.16 4.99
N THR A 315 -35.37 -5.21 4.80
CA THR A 315 -35.06 -3.77 4.90
C THR A 315 -34.62 -3.38 6.32
N ALA A 316 -35.32 -3.85 7.35
CA ALA A 316 -34.97 -3.60 8.75
C ALA A 316 -33.59 -4.16 9.10
N SER A 317 -33.28 -5.36 8.58
CA SER A 317 -31.93 -5.95 8.74
C SER A 317 -30.83 -5.07 8.14
N LYS A 318 -31.05 -4.53 6.93
CA LYS A 318 -30.07 -3.64 6.28
C LYS A 318 -29.95 -2.29 6.97
N LEU A 319 -31.05 -1.74 7.51
CA LEU A 319 -31.01 -0.52 8.34
C LEU A 319 -30.22 -0.74 9.62
N ALA A 320 -30.43 -1.86 10.31
CA ALA A 320 -29.63 -2.19 11.49
C ALA A 320 -28.11 -2.33 11.18
N LEU A 321 -27.75 -2.80 9.96
CA LEU A 321 -26.36 -2.80 9.52
C LEU A 321 -25.80 -1.38 9.26
N ALA A 322 -26.66 -0.46 8.80
CA ALA A 322 -26.28 0.95 8.67
C ALA A 322 -26.08 1.62 10.04
N ASP A 323 -26.97 1.33 11.01
CA ASP A 323 -26.84 1.81 12.40
C ASP A 323 -25.54 1.28 13.04
N LYS A 324 -25.23 0.00 12.79
CA LYS A 324 -23.95 -0.60 13.24
C LYS A 324 -22.76 0.16 12.62
N ALA A 325 -22.75 0.40 11.33
CA ALA A 325 -21.65 1.09 10.65
C ALA A 325 -21.50 2.54 11.16
N GLU A 326 -22.60 3.21 11.55
CA GLU A 326 -22.57 4.54 12.16
C GLU A 326 -21.92 4.52 13.55
N ALA A 327 -22.25 3.51 14.37
CA ALA A 327 -21.61 3.32 15.68
C ALA A 327 -20.11 2.99 15.54
N ASP A 328 -19.75 2.13 14.58
CA ASP A 328 -18.36 1.78 14.29
C ASP A 328 -17.56 3.03 13.83
N LEU A 329 -18.16 3.89 13.00
CA LEU A 329 -17.54 5.16 12.58
C LEU A 329 -17.33 6.11 13.77
N ALA A 330 -18.31 6.24 14.65
CA ALA A 330 -18.17 7.06 15.84
C ALA A 330 -17.04 6.58 16.75
N GLU A 331 -16.89 5.26 16.92
CA GLU A 331 -15.80 4.66 17.68
C GLU A 331 -14.44 4.90 17.02
N ALA A 332 -14.34 4.69 15.71
CA ALA A 332 -13.10 4.95 14.97
C ALA A 332 -12.66 6.42 15.04
N THR A 333 -13.62 7.35 15.05
CA THR A 333 -13.34 8.79 15.21
C THR A 333 -12.74 9.08 16.59
N ARG A 334 -13.30 8.47 17.65
CA ARG A 334 -12.74 8.58 19.02
C ARG A 334 -11.34 7.96 19.10
N ALA A 335 -11.17 6.77 18.50
CA ALA A 335 -9.88 6.09 18.47
C ALA A 335 -8.81 6.92 17.73
N ALA A 336 -9.12 7.47 16.56
CA ALA A 336 -8.22 8.34 15.80
C ALA A 336 -7.85 9.61 16.57
N THR A 337 -8.80 10.22 17.29
CA THR A 337 -8.55 11.38 18.16
C THR A 337 -7.57 11.03 19.30
N THR A 338 -7.81 9.90 19.95
CA THR A 338 -6.93 9.41 21.03
C THR A 338 -5.54 9.09 20.49
N GLU A 339 -5.46 8.46 19.34
CA GLU A 339 -4.19 8.14 18.68
C GLU A 339 -3.38 9.40 18.37
N TYR A 340 -4.01 10.41 17.74
CA TYR A 340 -3.34 11.68 17.48
C TYR A 340 -2.76 12.30 18.76
N ARG A 341 -3.57 12.39 19.82
CA ARG A 341 -3.15 13.00 21.09
C ARG A 341 -2.01 12.23 21.74
N THR A 342 -2.04 10.90 21.66
CA THR A 342 -0.97 10.04 22.18
C THR A 342 0.34 10.31 21.43
N ILE A 343 0.31 10.24 20.10
CA ILE A 343 1.51 10.44 19.26
C ILE A 343 2.03 11.88 19.38
N ALA A 344 1.15 12.88 19.37
CA ALA A 344 1.53 14.29 19.53
C ALA A 344 2.16 14.57 20.90
N SER A 345 1.60 14.00 21.97
CA SER A 345 2.17 14.09 23.33
C SER A 345 3.54 13.42 23.41
N GLU A 346 3.70 12.24 22.80
CA GLU A 346 4.99 11.54 22.72
C GLU A 346 6.03 12.38 21.97
N ALA A 347 5.68 12.92 20.79
CA ALA A 347 6.56 13.79 20.02
C ALA A 347 7.00 15.02 20.82
N GLN A 348 6.08 15.66 21.57
CA GLN A 348 6.39 16.80 22.41
C GLN A 348 7.37 16.42 23.53
N ARG A 349 7.12 15.33 24.24
CA ARG A 349 7.99 14.85 25.31
C ARG A 349 9.38 14.45 24.81
N LEU A 350 9.45 13.85 23.62
CA LEU A 350 10.74 13.52 22.99
C LEU A 350 11.53 14.78 22.63
N ARG A 351 10.89 15.84 22.09
CA ARG A 351 11.55 17.13 21.85
C ARG A 351 12.13 17.71 23.12
N GLU A 352 11.32 17.83 24.17
CA GLU A 352 11.76 18.33 25.46
C GLU A 352 12.89 17.52 26.10
N ARG A 353 12.83 16.18 25.91
CA ARG A 353 13.87 15.27 26.38
C ARG A 353 15.17 15.46 25.60
N ILE A 354 15.10 15.59 24.27
CA ILE A 354 16.25 15.83 23.40
C ILE A 354 16.93 17.15 23.79
N ASP A 355 16.16 18.21 24.01
CA ASP A 355 16.70 19.52 24.37
C ASP A 355 17.40 19.47 25.73
N ARG A 356 16.79 18.86 26.74
CA ARG A 356 17.45 18.65 28.05
C ARG A 356 18.69 17.75 27.93
N TYR A 357 18.62 16.71 27.10
CA TYR A 357 19.73 15.77 26.91
C TYR A 357 20.91 16.43 26.20
N ARG A 358 20.66 17.28 25.20
CA ARG A 358 21.68 18.06 24.50
C ARG A 358 22.42 18.99 25.45
N THR A 359 21.68 19.77 26.24
CA THR A 359 22.28 20.80 27.16
C THR A 359 22.89 20.18 28.42
N GLY A 360 22.20 19.19 29.01
CA GLY A 360 22.60 18.63 30.32
C GLY A 360 23.50 17.42 30.27
N VAL A 361 23.63 16.75 29.09
CA VAL A 361 24.41 15.50 28.98
C VAL A 361 25.44 15.57 27.85
N VAL A 362 25.02 15.93 26.62
CA VAL A 362 25.93 15.97 25.46
C VAL A 362 27.01 16.99 25.59
N VAL A 363 26.63 18.25 25.92
CA VAL A 363 27.60 19.35 26.09
C VAL A 363 28.61 19.07 27.22
N PRO A 364 28.22 18.64 28.43
CA PRO A 364 29.17 18.22 29.45
C PRO A 364 30.06 17.07 29.10
N ALA A 365 29.56 16.06 28.37
CA ALA A 365 30.36 14.92 27.88
C ALA A 365 31.46 15.39 26.94
N ALA A 366 31.13 16.21 25.94
CA ALA A 366 32.12 16.77 25.02
C ALA A 366 33.17 17.68 25.75
N GLN A 367 32.74 18.45 26.69
CA GLN A 367 33.66 19.28 27.54
C GLN A 367 34.61 18.40 28.37
N ARG A 368 34.08 17.28 28.95
CA ARG A 368 34.88 16.34 29.70
C ARG A 368 35.97 15.71 28.82
N THR A 369 35.61 15.30 27.58
CA THR A 369 36.56 14.77 26.60
C THR A 369 37.62 15.81 26.22
N ALA A 370 37.23 17.07 26.01
CA ALA A 370 38.17 18.13 25.69
C ALA A 370 39.18 18.37 26.85
N VAL A 371 38.70 18.39 28.11
CA VAL A 371 39.53 18.53 29.30
C VAL A 371 40.48 17.31 29.46
N ALA A 372 39.97 16.09 29.31
CA ALA A 372 40.77 14.88 29.40
C ALA A 372 41.87 14.85 28.31
N THR A 373 41.54 15.31 27.09
CA THR A 373 42.51 15.41 25.97
C THR A 373 43.64 16.40 26.28
N ALA A 374 43.31 17.58 26.81
CA ALA A 374 44.28 18.59 27.20
C ALA A 374 45.18 18.11 28.35
N ALA A 375 44.59 17.48 29.37
CA ALA A 375 45.31 16.93 30.52
C ALA A 375 46.20 15.78 30.17
N TYR A 376 45.80 14.92 29.24
CA TYR A 376 46.64 13.85 28.66
C TYR A 376 47.85 14.44 27.92
N ARG A 377 47.64 15.44 27.07
CA ARG A 377 48.72 16.12 26.32
C ARG A 377 49.76 16.81 27.25
N SER A 378 49.32 17.27 28.42
CA SER A 378 50.17 17.88 29.45
C SER A 378 50.74 16.86 30.46
N ASN A 379 50.54 15.56 30.23
CA ASN A 379 50.98 14.48 31.10
C ASN A 379 50.37 14.50 32.53
N GLN A 380 49.22 15.14 32.70
CA GLN A 380 48.52 15.23 33.99
C GLN A 380 47.59 14.04 34.24
N PHE A 381 47.00 13.47 33.18
CA PHE A 381 46.13 12.32 33.28
C PHE A 381 46.65 11.12 32.46
N PRO A 382 46.37 9.87 32.92
CA PRO A 382 46.71 8.69 32.18
C PRO A 382 45.80 8.56 30.92
N LEU A 383 46.26 7.76 29.93
CA LEU A 383 45.52 7.50 28.71
C LEU A 383 44.17 6.85 28.96
N THR A 384 44.02 6.05 30.03
CA THR A 384 42.78 5.41 30.44
C THR A 384 41.65 6.43 30.74
N THR A 385 42.01 7.56 31.37
CA THR A 385 41.03 8.63 31.65
C THR A 385 40.53 9.31 30.38
N LEU A 386 41.40 9.50 29.38
CA LEU A 386 41.01 9.99 28.06
C LEU A 386 40.11 9.01 27.33
N PHE A 387 40.46 7.72 27.35
CA PHE A 387 39.62 6.66 26.77
C PHE A 387 38.22 6.64 27.40
N GLU A 388 38.14 6.61 28.73
CA GLU A 388 36.85 6.64 29.45
C GLU A 388 35.98 7.84 29.06
N ALA A 389 36.60 9.04 28.95
CA ALA A 389 35.86 10.24 28.55
C ALA A 389 35.33 10.15 27.12
N ARG A 390 36.13 9.67 26.15
CA ARG A 390 35.76 9.47 24.75
C ARG A 390 34.66 8.40 24.61
N HIS A 391 34.82 7.27 25.29
CA HIS A 391 33.84 6.19 25.26
C HIS A 391 32.49 6.68 25.81
N ALA A 392 32.49 7.39 26.94
CA ALA A 392 31.28 7.99 27.50
C ALA A 392 30.63 9.00 26.53
N GLU A 393 31.42 9.81 25.81
CA GLU A 393 30.90 10.76 24.82
C GLU A 393 30.21 10.01 23.65
N VAL A 394 30.81 8.94 23.13
CA VAL A 394 30.23 8.11 22.07
C VAL A 394 28.89 7.51 22.50
N GLU A 395 28.83 6.95 23.72
CA GLU A 395 27.57 6.40 24.24
C GLU A 395 26.47 7.47 24.42
N VAL A 396 26.84 8.67 24.85
CA VAL A 396 25.93 9.81 24.92
C VAL A 396 25.43 10.21 23.53
N GLN A 397 26.28 10.24 22.52
CA GLN A 397 25.90 10.56 21.14
C GLN A 397 25.03 9.45 20.53
N ARG A 398 25.34 8.18 20.75
CA ARG A 398 24.48 7.04 20.34
C ARG A 398 23.07 7.19 20.94
N ARG A 399 22.98 7.54 22.22
CA ARG A 399 21.68 7.76 22.89
C ARG A 399 20.93 8.95 22.31
N LEU A 400 21.60 10.03 21.94
CA LEU A 400 20.99 11.18 21.26
C LEU A 400 20.41 10.76 19.90
N LEU A 401 21.17 10.01 19.08
CA LEU A 401 20.72 9.50 17.79
C LEU A 401 19.47 8.62 17.95
N ALA A 402 19.44 7.75 18.96
CA ALA A 402 18.29 6.92 19.24
C ALA A 402 17.03 7.74 19.57
N LEU A 403 17.17 8.81 20.40
CA LEU A 403 16.07 9.73 20.72
C LEU A 403 15.59 10.51 19.50
N GLN A 404 16.51 10.97 18.66
CA GLN A 404 16.17 11.66 17.41
C GLN A 404 15.45 10.75 16.42
N ARG A 405 15.87 9.49 16.32
CA ARG A 405 15.18 8.47 15.51
C ARG A 405 13.73 8.26 16.00
N GLU A 406 13.52 8.09 17.30
CA GLU A 406 12.19 7.96 17.88
C GLU A 406 11.30 9.17 17.53
N LEU A 407 11.82 10.39 17.72
CA LEU A 407 11.11 11.62 17.37
C LEU A 407 10.76 11.68 15.87
N ALA A 408 11.71 11.38 15.00
CA ALA A 408 11.50 11.38 13.55
C ALA A 408 10.43 10.35 13.13
N ARG A 409 10.45 9.15 13.72
CA ARG A 409 9.43 8.11 13.49
C ARG A 409 8.03 8.56 13.96
N THR A 410 7.94 9.15 15.14
CA THR A 410 6.69 9.68 15.70
C THR A 410 6.12 10.81 14.81
N GLN A 411 6.98 11.70 14.32
CA GLN A 411 6.59 12.74 13.37
C GLN A 411 6.15 12.18 12.02
N ALA A 412 6.85 11.14 11.50
CA ALA A 412 6.46 10.47 10.26
C ALA A 412 5.10 9.78 10.38
N GLN A 413 4.78 9.19 11.54
CA GLN A 413 3.45 8.62 11.79
C GLN A 413 2.35 9.69 11.70
N LEU A 414 2.55 10.85 12.29
CA LEU A 414 1.59 11.96 12.20
C LEU A 414 1.45 12.49 10.76
N ALA A 415 2.55 12.57 10.01
CA ALA A 415 2.56 13.18 8.69
C ALA A 415 2.08 12.26 7.58
N PHE A 416 2.42 10.97 7.61
CA PHE A 416 2.19 10.02 6.52
C PHE A 416 1.05 9.02 6.77
N LYS A 417 0.53 8.93 8.00
CA LYS A 417 -0.62 8.07 8.29
C LYS A 417 -1.93 8.61 7.68
N PRO A 418 -2.24 9.93 7.75
CA PRO A 418 -3.41 10.49 7.11
C PRO A 418 -3.35 10.28 5.58
N ILE A 419 -4.53 10.03 5.01
CA ILE A 419 -4.68 9.96 3.56
C ILE A 419 -4.56 11.37 2.98
N ASP A 420 -3.64 11.56 2.05
CA ASP A 420 -3.48 12.82 1.34
C ASP A 420 -4.78 13.14 0.57
N GLN A 421 -5.45 14.20 0.96
CA GLN A 421 -6.70 14.64 0.33
C GLN A 421 -6.48 15.44 -0.95
N GLY A 422 -5.21 15.54 -1.40
CA GLY A 422 -4.90 16.22 -2.66
C GLY A 422 -5.21 17.72 -2.58
N VAL A 423 -4.67 18.41 -1.57
CA VAL A 423 -4.57 19.87 -1.66
C VAL A 423 -3.61 20.16 -2.81
N SER A 424 -4.18 20.43 -3.98
CA SER A 424 -3.43 20.94 -5.13
C SER A 424 -2.61 22.13 -4.66
N ARG A 425 -1.29 21.97 -4.70
CA ARG A 425 -0.37 23.10 -4.66
C ARG A 425 -0.43 23.84 -5.99
#